data_27d407f8e94c32f9363c073d18ba40d5
#
_entry.id   27d407f8e94c32f9363c073d18ba40d5
#
_cell.length_a   1.000
_cell.length_b   1.000
_cell.length_c   1.000
_cell.angle_alpha   90.00
_cell.angle_beta   90.00
_cell.angle_gamma   90.00
#
_symmetry.space_group_name_H-M   'P 1'
#
loop_
_entity.id
_entity.type
_entity.pdbx_description
1 polymer ?
#
loop_
_entity_poly.entity_id
_entity_poly.type
_entity_poly.pdbx_seq_one_letter_code
_entity_poly.pdbx_strand_id
1 'polypeptide(L)'
;AAREFGVEVTGITLSKEQLALGRERVKAEGLEDRVTLKLLDYRDLPRDGRFDKVVSVGMFEHVGHANLGLYFQQLYDAVRPGGLVMNHGITSRYTDGRPVGKGAGDFIDRYVFPHGELPHLSLAVARMSEAGLEVVDVESLRLHYARTLDFWSANLEARLKEAARLVPEETLRIWRLYLAGCAYGFKRGWINLHQILAIRPHEDGSHELPWSRRDLYA
;
A
#
# COMPACT_ATOMS: atom_id res chain seq x y z
N ALA A 1 2.66 3.20 -14.91
CA ALA A 1 4.11 3.36 -15.04
C ALA A 1 4.57 2.99 -16.46
N ALA A 2 4.33 1.77 -16.94
CA ALA A 2 4.79 1.33 -18.27
C ALA A 2 4.33 2.24 -19.40
N ARG A 3 3.04 2.64 -19.42
CA ARG A 3 2.49 3.51 -20.47
C ARG A 3 3.09 4.92 -20.46
N GLU A 4 3.20 5.53 -19.28
CA GLU A 4 3.60 6.95 -19.17
C GLU A 4 5.13 7.14 -19.13
N PHE A 5 5.86 6.15 -18.61
CA PHE A 5 7.30 6.26 -18.38
C PHE A 5 8.14 5.23 -19.17
N GLY A 6 7.50 4.36 -19.94
CA GLY A 6 8.20 3.38 -20.78
C GLY A 6 9.01 2.33 -20.00
N VAL A 7 8.74 2.15 -18.71
CA VAL A 7 9.46 1.20 -17.85
C VAL A 7 8.91 -0.21 -17.97
N GLU A 8 9.73 -1.21 -17.62
CA GLU A 8 9.29 -2.58 -17.39
C GLU A 8 8.73 -2.72 -15.99
N VAL A 9 7.60 -3.42 -15.87
CA VAL A 9 6.89 -3.58 -14.59
C VAL A 9 6.68 -5.06 -14.28
N THR A 10 7.09 -5.49 -13.09
CA THR A 10 6.67 -6.76 -12.51
C THR A 10 5.71 -6.49 -11.36
N GLY A 11 4.46 -6.93 -11.48
CA GLY A 11 3.45 -6.83 -10.42
C GLY A 11 3.13 -8.20 -9.83
N ILE A 12 2.92 -8.24 -8.52
CA ILE A 12 2.54 -9.45 -7.79
C ILE A 12 1.23 -9.27 -7.04
N THR A 13 0.48 -10.33 -6.90
CA THR A 13 -0.74 -10.40 -6.07
C THR A 13 -1.00 -11.85 -5.64
N LEU A 14 -1.70 -12.03 -4.52
CA LEU A 14 -2.24 -13.34 -4.09
C LEU A 14 -3.68 -13.57 -4.58
N SER A 15 -4.34 -12.55 -5.13
CA SER A 15 -5.71 -12.68 -5.66
C SER A 15 -5.69 -13.12 -7.12
N LYS A 16 -6.33 -14.26 -7.39
CA LYS A 16 -6.52 -14.77 -8.75
C LYS A 16 -7.38 -13.82 -9.58
N GLU A 17 -8.39 -13.21 -8.97
CA GLU A 17 -9.32 -12.26 -9.60
C GLU A 17 -8.61 -10.98 -9.99
N GLN A 18 -7.78 -10.41 -9.10
CA GLN A 18 -6.94 -9.24 -9.42
C GLN A 18 -5.95 -9.55 -10.53
N LEU A 19 -5.34 -10.73 -10.52
CA LEU A 19 -4.41 -11.15 -11.56
C LEU A 19 -5.11 -11.26 -12.92
N ALA A 20 -6.29 -11.89 -12.97
CA ALA A 20 -7.07 -12.04 -14.20
C ALA A 20 -7.45 -10.68 -14.78
N LEU A 21 -8.08 -9.82 -13.97
CA LEU A 21 -8.46 -8.46 -14.39
C LEU A 21 -7.24 -7.61 -14.78
N GLY A 22 -6.13 -7.75 -14.03
CA GLY A 22 -4.90 -7.03 -14.34
C GLY A 22 -4.35 -7.42 -15.71
N ARG A 23 -4.32 -8.71 -16.05
CA ARG A 23 -3.87 -9.21 -17.35
C ARG A 23 -4.78 -8.76 -18.50
N GLU A 24 -6.10 -8.75 -18.30
CA GLU A 24 -7.04 -8.21 -19.28
C GLU A 24 -6.74 -6.73 -19.59
N ARG A 25 -6.48 -5.93 -18.56
CA ARG A 25 -6.13 -4.50 -18.72
C ARG A 25 -4.79 -4.31 -19.42
N VAL A 26 -3.76 -5.08 -19.05
CA VAL A 26 -2.46 -5.04 -19.71
C VAL A 26 -2.59 -5.34 -21.21
N LYS A 27 -3.37 -6.36 -21.57
CA LYS A 27 -3.66 -6.71 -22.95
C LYS A 27 -4.45 -5.62 -23.69
N ALA A 28 -5.50 -5.08 -23.05
CA ALA A 28 -6.31 -4.02 -23.64
C ALA A 28 -5.51 -2.73 -23.93
N GLU A 29 -4.46 -2.48 -23.14
CA GLU A 29 -3.54 -1.33 -23.30
C GLU A 29 -2.34 -1.65 -24.21
N GLY A 30 -2.20 -2.89 -24.72
CA GLY A 30 -1.07 -3.30 -25.56
C GLY A 30 0.29 -3.25 -24.86
N LEU A 31 0.30 -3.57 -23.54
CA LEU A 31 1.50 -3.45 -22.68
C LEU A 31 2.09 -4.82 -22.27
N GLU A 32 1.74 -5.89 -22.98
CA GLU A 32 2.14 -7.26 -22.65
C GLU A 32 3.66 -7.46 -22.66
N ASP A 33 4.37 -6.74 -23.53
CA ASP A 33 5.82 -6.78 -23.63
C ASP A 33 6.55 -6.06 -22.48
N ARG A 34 5.85 -5.22 -21.71
CA ARG A 34 6.43 -4.37 -20.66
C ARG A 34 5.91 -4.70 -19.25
N VAL A 35 4.75 -5.34 -19.15
CA VAL A 35 4.09 -5.59 -17.87
C VAL A 35 3.90 -7.07 -17.64
N THR A 36 4.59 -7.61 -16.65
CA THR A 36 4.43 -9.00 -16.20
C THR A 36 3.70 -9.04 -14.87
N LEU A 37 2.53 -9.71 -14.82
CA LEU A 37 1.77 -9.91 -13.59
C LEU A 37 1.83 -11.39 -13.14
N LYS A 38 2.14 -11.60 -11.86
CA LYS A 38 2.34 -12.94 -11.27
C LYS A 38 1.44 -13.17 -10.06
N LEU A 39 0.93 -14.39 -9.93
CA LEU A 39 0.36 -14.88 -8.67
C LEU A 39 1.55 -15.31 -7.81
N LEU A 40 1.99 -14.47 -6.90
CA LEU A 40 3.22 -14.66 -6.14
C LEU A 40 3.12 -14.00 -4.76
N ASP A 41 3.61 -14.70 -3.76
CA ASP A 41 3.82 -14.14 -2.42
C ASP A 41 5.07 -13.24 -2.43
N TYR A 42 5.05 -12.12 -1.70
CA TYR A 42 6.21 -11.22 -1.63
C TYR A 42 7.45 -11.94 -1.06
N ARG A 43 7.26 -12.97 -0.23
CA ARG A 43 8.33 -13.79 0.35
C ARG A 43 9.14 -14.58 -0.69
N ASP A 44 8.52 -14.82 -1.84
CA ASP A 44 9.10 -15.58 -2.96
C ASP A 44 9.69 -14.66 -4.04
N LEU A 45 9.74 -13.35 -3.82
CA LEU A 45 10.41 -12.41 -4.72
C LEU A 45 11.90 -12.73 -4.81
N PRO A 46 12.52 -12.60 -6.00
CA PRO A 46 13.96 -12.69 -6.13
C PRO A 46 14.69 -11.67 -5.26
N ARG A 47 15.78 -12.12 -4.60
CA ARG A 47 16.61 -11.31 -3.70
C ARG A 47 17.94 -10.92 -4.37
N ASP A 48 17.87 -10.51 -5.61
CA ASP A 48 19.05 -10.29 -6.47
C ASP A 48 19.25 -8.83 -6.87
N GLY A 49 18.54 -7.92 -6.24
CA GLY A 49 18.69 -6.48 -6.48
C GLY A 49 18.40 -6.04 -7.91
N ARG A 50 17.48 -6.73 -8.60
CA ARG A 50 17.22 -6.47 -10.03
C ARG A 50 16.35 -5.26 -10.31
N PHE A 51 15.62 -4.75 -9.33
CA PHE A 51 14.66 -3.67 -9.56
C PHE A 51 15.28 -2.30 -9.24
N ASP A 52 15.11 -1.34 -10.13
CA ASP A 52 15.48 0.06 -9.88
C ASP A 52 14.59 0.71 -8.82
N LYS A 53 13.31 0.34 -8.83
CA LYS A 53 12.31 0.87 -7.90
C LYS A 53 11.33 -0.23 -7.48
N VAL A 54 11.00 -0.23 -6.20
CA VAL A 54 10.00 -1.13 -5.62
C VAL A 54 8.89 -0.27 -5.00
N VAL A 55 7.64 -0.57 -5.36
CA VAL A 55 6.47 0.14 -4.84
C VAL A 55 5.51 -0.85 -4.22
N SER A 56 5.12 -0.61 -2.98
CA SER A 56 4.10 -1.38 -2.28
C SER A 56 2.96 -0.47 -1.85
N VAL A 57 1.73 -0.86 -2.18
CA VAL A 57 0.52 -0.07 -1.91
C VAL A 57 -0.52 -0.94 -1.22
N GLY A 58 -0.81 -0.66 0.05
CA GLY A 58 -1.85 -1.32 0.83
C GLY A 58 -1.59 -2.80 1.12
N MET A 59 -0.34 -3.26 1.04
CA MET A 59 0.01 -4.65 1.33
C MET A 59 0.51 -4.83 2.76
N PHE A 60 1.27 -3.87 3.29
CA PHE A 60 1.96 -4.04 4.58
C PHE A 60 1.00 -4.16 5.77
N GLU A 61 -0.23 -3.69 5.64
CA GLU A 61 -1.32 -3.86 6.63
C GLU A 61 -1.75 -5.32 6.80
N HIS A 62 -1.45 -6.16 5.81
CA HIS A 62 -1.80 -7.59 5.79
C HIS A 62 -0.61 -8.50 6.13
N VAL A 63 0.57 -7.93 6.34
CA VAL A 63 1.81 -8.66 6.66
C VAL A 63 1.83 -9.12 8.12
N GLY A 64 1.25 -8.33 9.03
CA GLY A 64 1.31 -8.52 10.47
C GLY A 64 2.59 -7.95 11.09
N HIS A 65 2.48 -7.41 12.30
CA HIS A 65 3.59 -6.73 13.00
C HIS A 65 4.84 -7.62 13.14
N ALA A 66 4.65 -8.91 13.42
CA ALA A 66 5.74 -9.86 13.58
C ALA A 66 6.58 -10.06 12.31
N ASN A 67 5.98 -9.89 11.14
CA ASN A 67 6.61 -10.16 9.85
C ASN A 67 7.16 -8.90 9.15
N LEU A 68 6.95 -7.71 9.71
CA LEU A 68 7.38 -6.44 9.07
C LEU A 68 8.89 -6.40 8.82
N GLY A 69 9.72 -6.98 9.71
CA GLY A 69 11.16 -7.08 9.49
C GLY A 69 11.49 -7.89 8.24
N LEU A 70 10.89 -9.08 8.09
CA LEU A 70 11.04 -9.92 6.91
C LEU A 70 10.53 -9.20 5.65
N TYR A 71 9.40 -8.52 5.75
CA TYR A 71 8.81 -7.77 4.64
C TYR A 71 9.75 -6.69 4.12
N PHE A 72 10.28 -5.83 4.97
CA PHE A 72 11.19 -4.77 4.54
C PHE A 72 12.55 -5.30 4.10
N GLN A 73 13.04 -6.39 4.71
CA GLN A 73 14.23 -7.08 4.22
C GLN A 73 14.04 -7.59 2.78
N GLN A 74 12.87 -8.14 2.48
CA GLN A 74 12.55 -8.62 1.14
C GLN A 74 12.51 -7.47 0.10
N LEU A 75 11.99 -6.30 0.48
CA LEU A 75 12.01 -5.12 -0.39
C LEU A 75 13.45 -4.59 -0.60
N TYR A 76 14.26 -4.59 0.46
CA TYR A 76 15.69 -4.25 0.38
C TYR A 76 16.44 -5.19 -0.57
N ASP A 77 16.25 -6.50 -0.44
CA ASP A 77 16.93 -7.50 -1.26
C ASP A 77 16.49 -7.44 -2.74
N ALA A 78 15.26 -7.04 -2.99
CA ALA A 78 14.70 -6.93 -4.34
C ALA A 78 15.17 -5.68 -5.09
N VAL A 79 15.40 -4.55 -4.38
CA VAL A 79 15.85 -3.30 -4.99
C VAL A 79 17.37 -3.27 -5.12
N ARG A 80 17.92 -2.72 -6.23
CA ARG A 80 19.37 -2.56 -6.40
C ARG A 80 19.96 -1.50 -5.45
N PRO A 81 21.27 -1.50 -5.17
CA PRO A 81 21.94 -0.35 -4.56
C PRO A 81 21.66 0.94 -5.36
N GLY A 82 21.42 2.06 -4.68
CA GLY A 82 20.95 3.32 -5.28
C GLY A 82 19.48 3.32 -5.70
N GLY A 83 18.78 2.21 -5.58
CA GLY A 83 17.36 2.10 -5.96
C GLY A 83 16.40 2.53 -4.86
N LEU A 84 15.16 2.83 -5.23
CA LEU A 84 14.14 3.41 -4.37
C LEU A 84 13.07 2.39 -3.95
N VAL A 85 12.63 2.51 -2.72
CA VAL A 85 11.48 1.77 -2.17
C VAL A 85 10.43 2.76 -1.70
N MET A 86 9.19 2.64 -2.18
CA MET A 86 8.06 3.41 -1.69
C MET A 86 7.03 2.48 -1.06
N ASN A 87 6.75 2.69 0.22
CA ASN A 87 5.68 2.00 0.94
C ASN A 87 4.52 2.97 1.21
N HIS A 88 3.37 2.69 0.58
CA HIS A 88 2.14 3.43 0.79
C HIS A 88 1.17 2.57 1.57
N GLY A 89 0.77 3.01 2.76
CA GLY A 89 -0.10 2.20 3.60
C GLY A 89 -0.71 2.93 4.79
N ILE A 90 -1.77 2.31 5.30
CA ILE A 90 -2.54 2.81 6.45
C ILE A 90 -1.77 2.49 7.74
N THR A 91 -1.68 3.47 8.62
CA THR A 91 -1.00 3.33 9.90
C THR A 91 -1.93 3.64 11.06
N SER A 92 -1.68 3.00 12.21
CA SER A 92 -2.34 3.32 13.47
C SER A 92 -1.80 4.62 14.06
N ARG A 93 -2.63 5.29 14.87
CA ARG A 93 -2.17 6.39 15.76
C ARG A 93 -1.43 5.89 17.00
N TYR A 94 -1.58 4.61 17.34
CA TYR A 94 -1.07 4.03 18.57
C TYR A 94 0.24 3.30 18.35
N THR A 95 1.22 3.57 19.20
CA THR A 95 2.56 2.95 19.13
C THR A 95 2.61 1.58 19.80
N ASP A 96 1.64 1.25 20.62
CA ASP A 96 1.58 0.03 21.44
C ASP A 96 0.77 -1.11 20.79
N GLY A 97 0.37 -0.95 19.53
CA GLY A 97 -0.36 -1.97 18.79
C GLY A 97 -1.81 -2.19 19.22
N ARG A 98 -2.34 -1.36 20.16
CA ARG A 98 -3.75 -1.50 20.57
C ARG A 98 -4.71 -1.24 19.41
N PRO A 99 -5.89 -1.91 19.40
CA PRO A 99 -6.89 -1.74 18.36
C PRO A 99 -7.35 -0.28 18.20
N VAL A 100 -7.61 0.10 16.96
CA VAL A 100 -8.11 1.43 16.61
C VAL A 100 -9.63 1.48 16.75
N GLY A 101 -10.11 2.53 17.44
CA GLY A 101 -11.54 2.79 17.59
C GLY A 101 -12.27 1.81 18.51
N LYS A 102 -13.35 2.25 19.14
CA LYS A 102 -14.16 1.42 20.03
C LYS A 102 -15.01 0.44 19.20
N GLY A 103 -14.51 -0.79 18.96
CA GLY A 103 -15.20 -1.83 18.21
C GLY A 103 -15.12 -1.69 16.68
N ALA A 104 -14.56 -0.60 16.14
CA ALA A 104 -14.40 -0.44 14.69
C ALA A 104 -13.41 -1.46 14.09
N GLY A 105 -12.34 -1.77 14.84
CA GLY A 105 -11.38 -2.81 14.47
C GLY A 105 -12.03 -4.19 14.33
N ASP A 106 -12.88 -4.57 15.26
CA ASP A 106 -13.58 -5.86 15.25
C ASP A 106 -14.51 -6.00 14.04
N PHE A 107 -15.17 -4.90 13.64
CA PHE A 107 -16.02 -4.88 12.45
C PHE A 107 -15.17 -5.07 11.18
N ILE A 108 -14.04 -4.37 11.07
CA ILE A 108 -13.16 -4.46 9.91
C ILE A 108 -12.53 -5.85 9.82
N ASP A 109 -12.02 -6.39 10.92
CA ASP A 109 -11.44 -7.73 10.98
C ASP A 109 -12.45 -8.81 10.59
N ARG A 110 -13.70 -8.70 11.06
CA ARG A 110 -14.72 -9.70 10.79
C ARG A 110 -15.27 -9.67 9.37
N TYR A 111 -15.43 -8.48 8.77
CA TYR A 111 -16.26 -8.31 7.56
C TYR A 111 -15.50 -7.78 6.34
N VAL A 112 -14.33 -7.18 6.50
CA VAL A 112 -13.66 -6.49 5.39
C VAL A 112 -12.23 -6.99 5.18
N PHE A 113 -11.39 -6.94 6.22
CA PHE A 113 -9.97 -7.33 6.15
C PHE A 113 -9.59 -8.22 7.34
N PRO A 114 -9.91 -9.52 7.28
CA PRO A 114 -9.53 -10.46 8.34
C PRO A 114 -8.02 -10.44 8.60
N HIS A 115 -7.64 -10.41 9.88
CA HIS A 115 -6.24 -10.41 10.33
C HIS A 115 -5.40 -9.21 9.89
N GLY A 116 -6.03 -8.11 9.50
CA GLY A 116 -5.33 -6.85 9.19
C GLY A 116 -4.78 -6.20 10.46
N GLU A 117 -3.49 -5.88 10.46
CA GLU A 117 -2.81 -5.17 11.56
C GLU A 117 -2.24 -3.85 11.06
N LEU A 118 -2.64 -2.75 11.69
CA LEU A 118 -2.15 -1.43 11.33
C LEU A 118 -0.94 -1.05 12.19
N PRO A 119 0.28 -1.06 11.65
CA PRO A 119 1.45 -0.61 12.40
C PRO A 119 1.43 0.90 12.60
N HIS A 120 2.04 1.37 13.68
CA HIS A 120 2.36 2.79 13.80
C HIS A 120 3.49 3.17 12.83
N LEU A 121 3.49 4.42 12.36
CA LEU A 121 4.53 4.93 11.45
C LEU A 121 5.94 4.65 11.96
N SER A 122 6.20 4.88 13.25
CA SER A 122 7.54 4.66 13.84
C SER A 122 8.00 3.22 13.73
N LEU A 123 7.11 2.24 13.83
CA LEU A 123 7.44 0.83 13.65
C LEU A 123 7.83 0.53 12.19
N ALA A 124 7.08 1.08 11.24
CA ALA A 124 7.40 0.92 9.82
C ALA A 124 8.79 1.50 9.50
N VAL A 125 9.05 2.74 9.93
CA VAL A 125 10.35 3.41 9.73
C VAL A 125 11.49 2.65 10.41
N ALA A 126 11.30 2.18 11.64
CA ALA A 126 12.30 1.39 12.35
C ALA A 126 12.63 0.09 11.61
N ARG A 127 11.63 -0.65 11.13
CA ARG A 127 11.83 -1.90 10.37
C ARG A 127 12.47 -1.68 9.00
N MET A 128 12.18 -0.55 8.33
CA MET A 128 12.88 -0.17 7.11
C MET A 128 14.36 0.10 7.38
N SER A 129 14.68 0.85 8.42
CA SER A 129 16.06 1.15 8.81
C SER A 129 16.82 -0.09 9.27
N GLU A 130 16.20 -0.98 10.03
CA GLU A 130 16.78 -2.27 10.43
C GLU A 130 17.09 -3.19 9.23
N ALA A 131 16.31 -3.08 8.16
CA ALA A 131 16.58 -3.79 6.91
C ALA A 131 17.70 -3.16 6.06
N GLY A 132 18.25 -2.01 6.48
CA GLY A 132 19.31 -1.29 5.76
C GLY A 132 18.81 -0.23 4.77
N LEU A 133 17.52 0.06 4.77
CA LEU A 133 16.95 1.15 3.97
C LEU A 133 17.13 2.49 4.69
N GLU A 134 17.56 3.51 3.97
CA GLU A 134 17.58 4.90 4.46
C GLU A 134 16.26 5.57 4.10
N VAL A 135 15.45 5.93 5.11
CA VAL A 135 14.20 6.65 4.91
C VAL A 135 14.50 8.11 4.60
N VAL A 136 14.12 8.58 3.43
CA VAL A 136 14.45 9.91 2.92
C VAL A 136 13.28 10.88 2.91
N ASP A 137 12.04 10.36 2.88
CA ASP A 137 10.83 11.19 2.99
C ASP A 137 9.65 10.42 3.58
N VAL A 138 8.78 11.16 4.27
CA VAL A 138 7.51 10.65 4.79
C VAL A 138 6.42 11.69 4.56
N GLU A 139 5.45 11.36 3.73
CA GLU A 139 4.29 12.21 3.49
C GLU A 139 3.03 11.65 4.14
N SER A 140 2.29 12.50 4.86
CA SER A 140 1.00 12.15 5.45
C SER A 140 -0.14 12.55 4.52
N LEU A 141 -0.87 11.55 4.04
CA LEU A 141 -2.03 11.71 3.16
C LEU A 141 -3.37 11.52 3.90
N ARG A 142 -3.37 11.64 5.22
CA ARG A 142 -4.54 11.38 6.06
C ARG A 142 -5.80 12.10 5.60
N LEU A 143 -5.72 13.41 5.42
CA LEU A 143 -6.89 14.23 5.04
C LEU A 143 -7.28 14.02 3.57
N HIS A 144 -6.30 13.76 2.70
CA HIS A 144 -6.55 13.39 1.31
C HIS A 144 -7.38 12.10 1.23
N TYR A 145 -7.00 11.09 2.01
CA TYR A 145 -7.70 9.81 1.99
C TYR A 145 -9.08 9.88 2.68
N ALA A 146 -9.22 10.70 3.72
CA ALA A 146 -10.53 11.01 4.29
C ALA A 146 -11.49 11.57 3.21
N ARG A 147 -11.01 12.49 2.37
CA ARG A 147 -11.77 13.05 1.26
C ARG A 147 -12.06 12.02 0.16
N THR A 148 -11.10 11.17 -0.16
CA THR A 148 -11.30 10.04 -1.10
C THR A 148 -12.44 9.15 -0.64
N LEU A 149 -12.47 8.78 0.64
CA LEU A 149 -13.54 7.96 1.22
C LEU A 149 -14.90 8.67 1.24
N ASP A 150 -14.93 9.99 1.44
CA ASP A 150 -16.17 10.77 1.28
C ASP A 150 -16.71 10.69 -0.15
N PHE A 151 -15.83 10.78 -1.16
CA PHE A 151 -16.24 10.63 -2.56
C PHE A 151 -16.70 9.20 -2.87
N TRP A 152 -16.02 8.19 -2.37
CA TRP A 152 -16.45 6.80 -2.55
C TRP A 152 -17.80 6.53 -1.89
N SER A 153 -18.01 7.05 -0.67
CA SER A 153 -19.31 6.97 0.01
C SER A 153 -20.42 7.65 -0.82
N ALA A 154 -20.18 8.87 -1.27
CA ALA A 154 -21.16 9.61 -2.08
C ALA A 154 -21.47 8.90 -3.41
N ASN A 155 -20.46 8.37 -4.09
CA ASN A 155 -20.62 7.61 -5.34
C ASN A 155 -21.42 6.32 -5.12
N LEU A 156 -21.18 5.59 -4.02
CA LEU A 156 -21.94 4.39 -3.67
C LEU A 156 -23.40 4.73 -3.36
N GLU A 157 -23.66 5.76 -2.54
CA GLU A 157 -25.01 6.21 -2.20
C GLU A 157 -25.82 6.65 -3.44
N ALA A 158 -25.17 7.37 -4.36
CA ALA A 158 -25.79 7.80 -5.61
C ALA A 158 -26.18 6.62 -6.53
N ARG A 159 -25.52 5.46 -6.39
CA ARG A 159 -25.71 4.29 -7.25
C ARG A 159 -26.14 3.04 -6.49
N LEU A 160 -26.82 3.18 -5.36
CA LEU A 160 -27.24 2.05 -4.52
C LEU A 160 -28.09 1.01 -5.29
N LYS A 161 -28.98 1.47 -6.18
CA LYS A 161 -29.84 0.57 -6.99
C LYS A 161 -29.01 -0.26 -7.99
N GLU A 162 -27.94 0.30 -8.53
CA GLU A 162 -27.03 -0.43 -9.42
C GLU A 162 -26.18 -1.41 -8.62
N ALA A 163 -25.60 -0.95 -7.50
CA ALA A 163 -24.80 -1.79 -6.61
C ALA A 163 -25.60 -2.99 -6.06
N ALA A 164 -26.86 -2.79 -5.70
CA ALA A 164 -27.74 -3.86 -5.22
C ALA A 164 -28.04 -4.96 -6.27
N ARG A 165 -27.75 -4.72 -7.55
CA ARG A 165 -27.83 -5.75 -8.60
C ARG A 165 -26.58 -6.60 -8.72
N LEU A 166 -25.46 -6.10 -8.18
CA LEU A 166 -24.12 -6.71 -8.31
C LEU A 166 -23.72 -7.53 -7.09
N VAL A 167 -24.20 -7.14 -5.90
CA VAL A 167 -23.82 -7.77 -4.64
C VAL A 167 -25.04 -7.97 -3.72
N PRO A 168 -24.99 -8.95 -2.79
CA PRO A 168 -26.02 -9.12 -1.76
C PRO A 168 -26.22 -7.87 -0.91
N GLU A 169 -27.42 -7.68 -0.37
CA GLU A 169 -27.75 -6.55 0.51
C GLU A 169 -26.81 -6.46 1.73
N GLU A 170 -26.44 -7.59 2.31
CA GLU A 170 -25.50 -7.64 3.43
C GLU A 170 -24.16 -7.03 3.06
N THR A 171 -23.57 -7.40 1.91
CA THR A 171 -22.33 -6.82 1.41
C THR A 171 -22.45 -5.31 1.21
N LEU A 172 -23.58 -4.87 0.64
CA LEU A 172 -23.81 -3.44 0.43
C LEU A 172 -23.85 -2.66 1.75
N ARG A 173 -24.52 -3.22 2.78
CA ARG A 173 -24.58 -2.62 4.12
C ARG A 173 -23.20 -2.56 4.78
N ILE A 174 -22.39 -3.63 4.64
CA ILE A 174 -21.01 -3.67 5.15
C ILE A 174 -20.19 -2.55 4.51
N TRP A 175 -20.22 -2.42 3.20
CA TRP A 175 -19.45 -1.39 2.49
C TRP A 175 -19.88 0.04 2.82
N ARG A 176 -21.17 0.30 3.00
CA ARG A 176 -21.66 1.61 3.43
C ARG A 176 -21.12 1.99 4.81
N LEU A 177 -21.17 1.06 5.77
CA LEU A 177 -20.63 1.27 7.12
C LEU A 177 -19.10 1.42 7.09
N TYR A 178 -18.41 0.60 6.32
CA TYR A 178 -16.96 0.63 6.18
C TYR A 178 -16.48 1.97 5.64
N LEU A 179 -17.01 2.44 4.50
CA LEU A 179 -16.58 3.69 3.88
C LEU A 179 -16.82 4.91 4.79
N ALA A 180 -18.00 5.00 5.39
CA ALA A 180 -18.34 6.09 6.31
C ALA A 180 -17.49 6.04 7.59
N GLY A 181 -17.31 4.86 8.17
CA GLY A 181 -16.51 4.64 9.37
C GLY A 181 -15.03 4.96 9.15
N CYS A 182 -14.45 4.53 8.03
CA CYS A 182 -13.08 4.83 7.67
C CYS A 182 -12.88 6.34 7.41
N ALA A 183 -13.78 6.99 6.66
CA ALA A 183 -13.74 8.44 6.46
C ALA A 183 -13.71 9.19 7.80
N TYR A 184 -14.56 8.78 8.74
CA TYR A 184 -14.59 9.34 10.09
C TYR A 184 -13.28 9.06 10.85
N GLY A 185 -12.76 7.82 10.81
CA GLY A 185 -11.50 7.44 11.46
C GLY A 185 -10.31 8.27 10.99
N PHE A 186 -10.19 8.49 9.67
CA PHE A 186 -9.16 9.37 9.10
C PHE A 186 -9.36 10.85 9.52
N LYS A 187 -10.59 11.38 9.48
CA LYS A 187 -10.88 12.74 9.95
C LYS A 187 -10.50 12.96 11.41
N ARG A 188 -10.75 11.96 12.26
CA ARG A 188 -10.43 12.00 13.71
C ARG A 188 -8.99 11.64 14.04
N GLY A 189 -8.17 11.27 13.05
CA GLY A 189 -6.79 10.88 13.26
C GLY A 189 -6.64 9.59 14.08
N TRP A 190 -7.60 8.69 14.00
CA TRP A 190 -7.50 7.35 14.58
C TRP A 190 -6.57 6.47 13.76
N ILE A 191 -6.66 6.64 12.46
CA ILE A 191 -5.79 6.03 11.46
C ILE A 191 -5.20 7.11 10.56
N ASN A 192 -4.07 6.83 9.96
CA ASN A 192 -3.37 7.70 9.05
C ASN A 192 -3.03 6.93 7.75
N LEU A 193 -2.62 7.63 6.73
CA LEU A 193 -2.08 7.08 5.50
C LEU A 193 -0.75 7.75 5.24
N HIS A 194 0.31 6.96 5.06
CA HIS A 194 1.63 7.49 4.78
C HIS A 194 2.21 6.92 3.48
N GLN A 195 2.91 7.77 2.76
CA GLN A 195 3.91 7.36 1.77
C GLN A 195 5.27 7.50 2.43
N ILE A 196 6.00 6.40 2.53
CA ILE A 196 7.33 6.35 3.10
C ILE A 196 8.28 6.03 1.95
N LEU A 197 9.11 7.01 1.57
CA LEU A 197 10.13 6.84 0.55
C LEU A 197 11.46 6.52 1.22
N ALA A 198 12.09 5.47 0.75
CA ALA A 198 13.40 5.06 1.22
C ALA A 198 14.31 4.69 0.03
N ILE A 199 15.61 4.70 0.26
CA ILE A 199 16.63 4.29 -0.69
C ILE A 199 17.45 3.13 -0.10
N ARG A 200 17.90 2.22 -0.94
CA ARG A 200 18.99 1.29 -0.61
C ARG A 200 20.31 2.01 -0.92
N PRO A 201 21.08 2.48 0.07
CA PRO A 201 22.33 3.16 -0.19
C PRO A 201 23.37 2.20 -0.83
N HIS A 202 24.40 2.75 -1.45
CA HIS A 202 25.57 1.98 -1.86
C HIS A 202 26.37 1.52 -0.64
N GLU A 203 27.34 0.61 -0.83
CA GLU A 203 28.16 0.06 0.26
C GLU A 203 28.97 1.15 1.01
N ASP A 204 29.32 2.22 0.31
CA ASP A 204 30.02 3.39 0.88
C ASP A 204 29.06 4.41 1.53
N GLY A 205 27.76 4.11 1.58
CA GLY A 205 26.72 4.98 2.11
C GLY A 205 26.28 6.10 1.17
N SER A 206 26.81 6.17 -0.04
CA SER A 206 26.39 7.19 -1.02
C SER A 206 25.07 6.85 -1.69
N HIS A 207 24.41 7.87 -2.25
CA HIS A 207 23.24 7.74 -3.11
C HIS A 207 23.11 8.93 -4.07
N GLU A 208 22.29 8.79 -5.11
CA GLU A 208 22.15 9.75 -6.22
C GLU A 208 20.92 10.67 -6.07
N LEU A 209 20.30 10.74 -4.89
CA LEU A 209 19.14 11.61 -4.69
C LEU A 209 19.55 13.09 -4.76
N PRO A 210 18.66 13.95 -5.32
CA PRO A 210 18.87 15.38 -5.36
C PRO A 210 19.05 15.99 -3.96
N TRP A 211 19.88 17.03 -3.86
CA TRP A 211 20.11 17.78 -2.61
C TRP A 211 18.88 18.57 -2.14
N SER A 212 17.85 18.70 -2.97
CA SER A 212 16.63 19.42 -2.65
C SER A 212 15.39 18.57 -2.97
N ARG A 213 14.26 18.88 -2.33
CA ARG A 213 13.00 18.18 -2.54
C ARG A 213 12.20 18.68 -3.75
N ARG A 214 12.79 19.44 -4.67
CA ARG A 214 12.09 19.99 -5.85
C ARG A 214 11.47 18.94 -6.72
N ASP A 215 12.18 17.85 -6.93
CA ASP A 215 11.78 16.70 -7.74
C ASP A 215 10.52 15.98 -7.21
N LEU A 216 10.22 16.11 -5.91
CA LEU A 216 9.02 15.55 -5.30
C LEU A 216 7.75 16.37 -5.61
N TYR A 217 7.91 17.62 -6.08
CA TYR A 217 6.81 18.56 -6.32
C TYR A 217 6.76 19.10 -7.77
N ALA A 218 7.53 18.51 -8.67
CA ALA A 218 7.62 18.91 -10.08
C ALA A 218 6.48 18.30 -10.94
#